data_84a2e258af1132e4730052a124ff76f1
#
_entry.id   84a2e258af1132e4730052a124ff76f1
#
_cell.length_a   1.000
_cell.length_b   1.000
_cell.length_c   1.000
_cell.angle_alpha   90.00
_cell.angle_beta   90.00
_cell.angle_gamma   90.00
#
_symmetry.space_group_name_H-M   'P 1'
#
loop_
_entity.id
_entity.type
_entity.pdbx_description
1 polymer ?
#
loop_
_entity_poly.entity_id
_entity_poly.type
_entity_poly.pdbx_seq_one_letter_code
_entity_poly.pdbx_strand_id
1 'polypeptide(L)'
;TIEDKLGSLTAHRFLGYPILAAIATLMFTLIFILGGYVVNILETFFQEMFIPTIDVYLSRFLPQFIVEIICGGFISGIAAGATIALPYIVPFYILLAILEDSGYLPRAAFLMDNLMHKIGLHGKAFIPLLLGYGCNVPACMGCRIMETERERFLAGFVVVLVPCSARSVIILGLVGRYLGLHIALTLYVFDLVLIFVLGRIAYRLLPGEPIGLIMEMPPYRVPSPSLVLKKTWVRTKDFIYVALPLIVTGSIGLQFLTSSGLIWPIADLMEPLISGWLGLPSLSGIPLIFGVLRKELTLILLAELAGTTSFEQILTPIQMIVFTLVTMIYIPCIATIAALGHEFGWKKAAGVAAADISLAILLGGIAYRTMLISNLLVSLRFIWYHT
;
A
#
# COMPACT_ATOMS: atom_id res chain seq x y z
N THR A 1 16.90 17.67 -32.89
CA THR A 1 17.59 18.03 -31.63
C THR A 1 17.80 16.79 -30.76
N ILE A 2 18.65 16.90 -29.70
CA ILE A 2 18.81 15.82 -28.70
C ILE A 2 17.48 15.50 -28.04
N GLU A 3 16.67 16.52 -27.80
CA GLU A 3 15.32 16.42 -27.21
C GLU A 3 14.39 15.57 -28.07
N ASP A 4 14.42 15.71 -29.40
CA ASP A 4 13.59 14.94 -30.33
C ASP A 4 14.00 13.46 -30.33
N LYS A 5 15.30 13.18 -30.24
CA LYS A 5 15.82 11.81 -30.17
C LYS A 5 15.44 11.14 -28.84
N LEU A 6 15.56 11.86 -27.71
CA LEU A 6 15.11 11.36 -26.41
C LEU A 6 13.59 11.16 -26.40
N GLY A 7 12.83 12.10 -26.99
CA GLY A 7 11.39 12.00 -27.12
C GLY A 7 10.93 10.78 -27.90
N SER A 8 11.55 10.53 -29.06
CA SER A 8 11.25 9.37 -29.90
C SER A 8 11.67 8.04 -29.25
N LEU A 9 12.78 8.02 -28.51
CA LEU A 9 13.27 6.84 -27.81
C LEU A 9 12.34 6.43 -26.64
N THR A 10 11.94 7.41 -25.83
CA THR A 10 11.08 7.17 -24.64
C THR A 10 9.63 6.88 -25.00
N ALA A 11 9.13 7.37 -26.14
CA ALA A 11 7.81 7.04 -26.68
C ALA A 11 7.82 5.81 -27.62
N HIS A 12 8.98 5.20 -27.86
CA HIS A 12 9.09 4.06 -28.80
C HIS A 12 8.40 2.82 -28.25
N ARG A 13 7.60 2.15 -29.08
CA ARG A 13 6.74 1.02 -28.73
C ARG A 13 7.47 -0.15 -28.02
N PHE A 14 8.75 -0.40 -28.33
CA PHE A 14 9.53 -1.49 -27.72
C PHE A 14 10.56 -0.96 -26.70
N LEU A 15 11.27 0.13 -27.00
CA LEU A 15 12.32 0.66 -26.14
C LEU A 15 11.75 1.50 -24.96
N GLY A 16 10.56 2.04 -25.12
CA GLY A 16 9.90 2.83 -24.07
C GLY A 16 9.61 2.01 -22.81
N TYR A 17 9.18 0.75 -22.93
CA TYR A 17 8.88 -0.10 -21.76
C TYR A 17 10.11 -0.41 -20.88
N PRO A 18 11.27 -0.85 -21.41
CA PRO A 18 12.47 -1.00 -20.59
C PRO A 18 12.94 0.30 -19.94
N ILE A 19 12.84 1.43 -20.65
CA ILE A 19 13.21 2.74 -20.10
C ILE A 19 12.26 3.11 -18.96
N LEU A 20 10.96 2.91 -19.15
CA LEU A 20 9.96 3.13 -18.11
C LEU A 20 10.23 2.28 -16.86
N ALA A 21 10.51 0.99 -17.06
CA ALA A 21 10.85 0.06 -15.99
C ALA A 21 12.15 0.50 -15.27
N ALA A 22 13.17 0.91 -15.98
CA ALA A 22 14.43 1.40 -15.41
C ALA A 22 14.22 2.68 -14.58
N ILE A 23 13.47 3.66 -15.11
CA ILE A 23 13.17 4.91 -14.39
C ILE A 23 12.32 4.63 -13.14
N ALA A 24 11.29 3.78 -13.24
CA ALA A 24 10.48 3.40 -12.10
C ALA A 24 11.31 2.68 -11.03
N THR A 25 12.14 1.71 -11.43
CA THR A 25 13.05 0.99 -10.51
C THR A 25 14.01 1.95 -9.82
N LEU A 26 14.64 2.86 -10.57
CA LEU A 26 15.54 3.87 -10.02
C LEU A 26 14.81 4.77 -9.02
N MET A 27 13.62 5.25 -9.38
CA MET A 27 12.79 6.09 -8.52
C MET A 27 12.47 5.38 -7.19
N PHE A 28 11.97 4.14 -7.25
CA PHE A 28 11.66 3.39 -6.03
C PHE A 28 12.90 3.07 -5.20
N THR A 29 14.00 2.68 -5.83
CA THR A 29 15.26 2.41 -5.13
C THR A 29 15.75 3.65 -4.36
N LEU A 30 15.73 4.82 -5.00
CA LEU A 30 16.09 6.08 -4.34
C LEU A 30 15.17 6.40 -3.16
N ILE A 31 13.85 6.22 -3.32
CA ILE A 31 12.88 6.47 -2.25
C ILE A 31 13.13 5.55 -1.06
N PHE A 32 13.35 4.24 -1.30
CA PHE A 32 13.59 3.29 -0.23
C PHE A 32 14.91 3.53 0.50
N ILE A 33 15.99 3.86 -0.22
CA ILE A 33 17.29 4.16 0.40
C ILE A 33 17.21 5.44 1.22
N LEU A 34 16.74 6.54 0.63
CA LEU A 34 16.64 7.83 1.31
C LEU A 34 15.62 7.79 2.46
N GLY A 35 14.44 7.23 2.19
CA GLY A 35 13.38 7.09 3.18
C GLY A 35 13.80 6.21 4.34
N GLY A 36 14.39 5.05 4.09
CA GLY A 36 14.84 4.13 5.13
C GLY A 36 15.89 4.74 6.06
N TYR A 37 16.84 5.51 5.52
CA TYR A 37 17.83 6.21 6.33
C TYR A 37 17.19 7.23 7.28
N VAL A 38 16.25 8.03 6.77
CA VAL A 38 15.54 9.03 7.58
C VAL A 38 14.60 8.38 8.60
N VAL A 39 13.92 7.28 8.22
CA VAL A 39 13.07 6.49 9.12
C VAL A 39 13.86 6.02 10.32
N ASN A 40 15.03 5.39 10.12
CA ASN A 40 15.84 4.86 11.22
C ASN A 40 16.22 5.96 12.22
N ILE A 41 16.61 7.15 11.75
CA ILE A 41 16.95 8.28 12.62
C ILE A 41 15.73 8.74 13.42
N LEU A 42 14.59 8.92 12.76
CA LEU A 42 13.38 9.40 13.40
C LEU A 42 12.79 8.36 14.36
N GLU A 43 12.84 7.08 13.98
CA GLU A 43 12.31 5.98 14.79
C GLU A 43 13.10 5.82 16.08
N THR A 44 14.44 5.83 16.02
CA THR A 44 15.31 5.87 17.21
C THR A 44 14.97 7.06 18.10
N PHE A 45 14.82 8.25 17.52
CA PHE A 45 14.48 9.45 18.28
C PHE A 45 13.12 9.34 18.99
N PHE A 46 12.08 8.93 18.27
CA PHE A 46 10.73 8.87 18.85
C PHE A 46 10.54 7.69 19.78
N GLN A 47 10.96 6.48 19.39
CA GLN A 47 10.69 5.24 20.14
C GLN A 47 11.64 5.04 21.31
N GLU A 48 12.92 5.40 21.18
CA GLU A 48 13.90 5.14 22.22
C GLU A 48 14.09 6.33 23.18
N MET A 49 13.84 7.56 22.72
CA MET A 49 14.12 8.73 23.53
C MET A 49 12.85 9.52 23.91
N PHE A 50 12.01 9.87 22.94
CA PHE A 50 10.92 10.82 23.15
C PHE A 50 9.72 10.18 23.88
N ILE A 51 9.19 9.07 23.38
CA ILE A 51 8.01 8.41 23.97
C ILE A 51 8.29 7.89 25.37
N PRO A 52 9.41 7.16 25.66
CA PRO A 52 9.69 6.68 27.01
C PRO A 52 9.90 7.81 28.03
N THR A 53 10.51 8.93 27.61
CA THR A 53 10.71 10.08 28.48
C THR A 53 9.38 10.70 28.88
N ILE A 54 8.46 10.87 27.94
CA ILE A 54 7.14 11.42 28.21
C ILE A 54 6.31 10.45 29.05
N ASP A 55 6.37 9.16 28.76
CA ASP A 55 5.67 8.12 29.51
C ASP A 55 6.03 8.14 31.01
N VAL A 56 7.34 8.15 31.33
CA VAL A 56 7.84 8.24 32.71
C VAL A 56 7.41 9.56 33.38
N TYR A 57 7.36 10.66 32.63
CA TYR A 57 6.97 11.94 33.19
C TYR A 57 5.46 12.00 33.47
N LEU A 58 4.63 11.57 32.52
CA LEU A 58 3.17 11.60 32.65
C LEU A 58 2.64 10.58 33.67
N SER A 59 3.27 9.42 33.79
CA SER A 59 2.88 8.38 34.76
C SER A 59 3.02 8.80 36.21
N ARG A 60 3.72 9.92 36.49
CA ARG A 60 3.78 10.53 37.86
C ARG A 60 2.53 11.32 38.22
N PHE A 61 1.78 11.81 37.26
CA PHE A 61 0.68 12.74 37.47
C PHE A 61 -0.68 12.19 37.03
N LEU A 62 -0.69 11.20 36.10
CA LEU A 62 -1.90 10.70 35.47
C LEU A 62 -2.07 9.19 35.71
N PRO A 63 -3.32 8.70 35.75
CA PRO A 63 -3.60 7.26 35.75
C PRO A 63 -3.02 6.57 34.54
N GLN A 64 -2.53 5.33 34.72
CA GLN A 64 -1.90 4.53 33.68
C GLN A 64 -2.72 4.47 32.38
N PHE A 65 -4.03 4.28 32.49
CA PHE A 65 -4.95 4.24 31.34
C PHE A 65 -4.88 5.52 30.47
N ILE A 66 -4.79 6.70 31.10
CA ILE A 66 -4.70 7.98 30.36
C ILE A 66 -3.32 8.11 29.71
N VAL A 67 -2.27 7.71 30.42
CA VAL A 67 -0.90 7.72 29.89
C VAL A 67 -0.78 6.85 28.65
N GLU A 68 -1.35 5.64 28.69
CA GLU A 68 -1.38 4.74 27.54
C GLU A 68 -2.10 5.34 26.31
N ILE A 69 -3.22 6.02 26.52
CA ILE A 69 -3.94 6.69 25.42
C ILE A 69 -3.13 7.85 24.85
N ILE A 70 -2.47 8.62 25.70
CA ILE A 70 -1.66 9.78 25.26
C ILE A 70 -0.38 9.28 24.54
N CYS A 71 0.39 8.42 25.18
CA CYS A 71 1.67 7.95 24.63
C CYS A 71 1.46 6.95 23.48
N GLY A 72 0.66 5.91 23.69
CA GLY A 72 0.38 4.86 22.71
C GLY A 72 -0.59 5.28 21.59
N GLY A 73 -1.52 6.19 21.86
CA GLY A 73 -2.46 6.70 20.87
C GLY A 73 -2.00 7.98 20.19
N PHE A 74 -2.00 9.09 20.93
CA PHE A 74 -1.78 10.42 20.36
C PHE A 74 -0.33 10.62 19.88
N ILE A 75 0.64 10.42 20.77
CA ILE A 75 2.07 10.66 20.44
C ILE A 75 2.56 9.64 19.43
N SER A 76 2.22 8.36 19.60
CA SER A 76 2.57 7.32 18.63
C SER A 76 1.90 7.53 17.27
N GLY A 77 0.69 8.08 17.22
CA GLY A 77 0.03 8.47 15.96
C GLY A 77 0.76 9.59 15.23
N ILE A 78 1.22 10.63 15.95
CA ILE A 78 2.04 11.70 15.38
C ILE A 78 3.40 11.16 14.94
N ALA A 79 4.06 10.37 15.80
CA ALA A 79 5.33 9.74 15.47
C ALA A 79 5.21 8.87 14.21
N ALA A 80 4.14 8.10 14.08
CA ALA A 80 3.85 7.30 12.89
C ALA A 80 3.76 8.13 11.61
N GLY A 81 3.02 9.23 11.64
CA GLY A 81 2.94 10.15 10.52
C GLY A 81 4.28 10.80 10.16
N ALA A 82 5.04 11.19 11.18
CA ALA A 82 6.33 11.84 11.00
C ALA A 82 7.43 10.85 10.56
N THR A 83 7.52 9.67 11.18
CA THR A 83 8.62 8.72 10.95
C THR A 83 8.47 7.89 9.70
N ILE A 84 7.25 7.59 9.26
CA ILE A 84 7.04 6.70 8.11
C ILE A 84 6.49 7.46 6.92
N ALA A 85 5.43 8.23 7.11
CA ALA A 85 4.79 8.89 5.99
C ALA A 85 5.68 9.97 5.35
N LEU A 86 6.25 10.90 6.13
CA LEU A 86 7.05 12.00 5.59
C LEU A 86 8.33 11.54 4.89
N PRO A 87 9.16 10.63 5.45
CA PRO A 87 10.40 10.21 4.81
C PRO A 87 10.23 9.52 3.46
N TYR A 88 9.12 8.86 3.23
CA TYR A 88 8.82 8.24 1.94
C TYR A 88 8.02 9.16 1.01
N ILE A 89 7.09 9.93 1.53
CA ILE A 89 6.20 10.78 0.74
C ILE A 89 6.93 11.98 0.16
N VAL A 90 7.81 12.64 0.94
CA VAL A 90 8.51 13.83 0.47
C VAL A 90 9.49 13.53 -0.68
N PRO A 91 10.43 12.55 -0.58
CA PRO A 91 11.27 12.18 -1.70
C PRO A 91 10.48 11.71 -2.92
N PHE A 92 9.38 10.98 -2.68
CA PHE A 92 8.49 10.54 -3.73
C PHE A 92 7.88 11.71 -4.51
N TYR A 93 7.35 12.73 -3.83
CA TYR A 93 6.80 13.91 -4.48
C TYR A 93 7.85 14.76 -5.20
N ILE A 94 9.09 14.81 -4.66
CA ILE A 94 10.21 15.48 -5.34
C ILE A 94 10.51 14.77 -6.66
N LEU A 95 10.71 13.45 -6.64
CA LEU A 95 11.01 12.68 -7.85
C LEU A 95 9.86 12.73 -8.86
N LEU A 96 8.63 12.63 -8.38
CA LEU A 96 7.45 12.79 -9.23
C LEU A 96 7.39 14.17 -9.89
N ALA A 97 7.61 15.24 -9.12
CA ALA A 97 7.59 16.60 -9.64
C ALA A 97 8.70 16.82 -10.68
N ILE A 98 9.87 16.18 -10.49
CA ILE A 98 10.97 16.15 -11.47
C ILE A 98 10.52 15.46 -12.77
N LEU A 99 9.93 14.27 -12.67
CA LEU A 99 9.45 13.52 -13.84
C LEU A 99 8.31 14.24 -14.58
N GLU A 100 7.43 14.91 -13.82
CA GLU A 100 6.34 15.71 -14.37
C GLU A 100 6.86 16.95 -15.07
N ASP A 101 7.76 17.71 -14.44
CA ASP A 101 8.26 18.96 -14.99
C ASP A 101 9.25 18.72 -16.16
N SER A 102 9.96 17.58 -16.17
CA SER A 102 10.80 17.20 -17.31
C SER A 102 10.02 16.88 -18.58
N GLY A 103 8.71 16.61 -18.50
CA GLY A 103 7.88 16.19 -19.63
C GLY A 103 7.92 14.67 -19.89
N TYR A 104 8.50 13.88 -19.00
CA TYR A 104 8.55 12.42 -19.13
C TYR A 104 7.20 11.74 -18.87
N LEU A 105 6.45 12.20 -17.83
CA LEU A 105 5.18 11.58 -17.43
C LEU A 105 4.13 11.51 -18.56
N PRO A 106 3.91 12.54 -19.40
CA PRO A 106 3.00 12.43 -20.53
C PRO A 106 3.42 11.32 -21.53
N ARG A 107 4.72 11.13 -21.75
CA ARG A 107 5.22 10.06 -22.64
C ARG A 107 5.01 8.67 -22.04
N ALA A 108 5.25 8.52 -20.75
CA ALA A 108 4.94 7.28 -20.02
C ALA A 108 3.44 6.96 -20.07
N ALA A 109 2.58 7.97 -19.88
CA ALA A 109 1.14 7.82 -20.00
C ALA A 109 0.70 7.43 -21.42
N PHE A 110 1.29 8.02 -22.45
CA PHE A 110 1.04 7.66 -23.84
C PHE A 110 1.48 6.21 -24.15
N LEU A 111 2.64 5.80 -23.66
CA LEU A 111 3.13 4.43 -23.85
C LEU A 111 2.19 3.39 -23.22
N MET A 112 1.63 3.71 -22.05
CA MET A 112 0.74 2.83 -21.30
C MET A 112 -0.73 2.92 -21.72
N ASP A 113 -1.09 3.86 -22.61
CA ASP A 113 -2.46 4.13 -23.01
C ASP A 113 -3.20 2.91 -23.53
N ASN A 114 -2.57 2.13 -24.41
CA ASN A 114 -3.16 0.90 -24.96
C ASN A 114 -3.46 -0.15 -23.87
N LEU A 115 -2.62 -0.23 -22.83
CA LEU A 115 -2.86 -1.13 -21.69
C LEU A 115 -3.99 -0.61 -20.80
N MET A 116 -4.01 0.69 -20.54
CA MET A 116 -5.05 1.32 -19.74
C MET A 116 -6.43 1.22 -20.38
N HIS A 117 -6.53 1.37 -21.70
CA HIS A 117 -7.80 1.19 -22.43
C HIS A 117 -8.42 -0.19 -22.22
N LYS A 118 -7.62 -1.24 -22.07
CA LYS A 118 -8.15 -2.60 -21.84
C LYS A 118 -8.89 -2.74 -20.51
N ILE A 119 -8.57 -1.91 -19.52
CA ILE A 119 -9.28 -1.84 -18.24
C ILE A 119 -10.29 -0.68 -18.18
N GLY A 120 -10.51 0.01 -19.31
CA GLY A 120 -11.47 1.10 -19.42
C GLY A 120 -11.02 2.43 -18.84
N LEU A 121 -9.71 2.63 -18.75
CA LEU A 121 -9.06 3.87 -18.35
C LEU A 121 -8.22 4.42 -19.50
N HIS A 122 -7.90 5.69 -19.46
CA HIS A 122 -6.95 6.31 -20.39
C HIS A 122 -5.53 6.30 -19.83
N GLY A 123 -4.54 6.52 -20.70
CA GLY A 123 -3.13 6.56 -20.33
C GLY A 123 -2.80 7.49 -19.16
N LYS A 124 -3.54 8.58 -18.97
CA LYS A 124 -3.40 9.47 -17.80
C LYS A 124 -3.55 8.73 -16.48
N ALA A 125 -4.36 7.66 -16.42
CA ALA A 125 -4.56 6.86 -15.21
C ALA A 125 -3.30 6.08 -14.80
N PHE A 126 -2.34 5.90 -15.71
CA PHE A 126 -1.06 5.31 -15.37
C PHE A 126 -0.30 6.13 -14.33
N ILE A 127 -0.46 7.45 -14.33
CA ILE A 127 0.21 8.34 -13.36
C ILE A 127 -0.23 8.01 -11.93
N PRO A 128 -1.52 8.06 -11.55
CA PRO A 128 -1.94 7.64 -10.22
C PRO A 128 -1.65 6.16 -9.92
N LEU A 129 -1.68 5.26 -10.88
CA LEU A 129 -1.29 3.86 -10.67
C LEU A 129 0.19 3.72 -10.30
N LEU A 130 1.08 4.43 -10.99
CA LEU A 130 2.49 4.47 -10.66
C LEU A 130 2.72 5.06 -9.25
N LEU A 131 1.96 6.10 -8.90
CA LEU A 131 1.95 6.68 -7.55
C LEU A 131 1.55 5.66 -6.49
N GLY A 132 0.61 4.76 -6.81
CA GLY A 132 0.10 3.72 -5.91
C GLY A 132 1.19 2.77 -5.41
N TYR A 133 2.19 2.44 -6.21
CA TYR A 133 3.34 1.63 -5.78
C TYR A 133 4.16 2.32 -4.67
N GLY A 134 4.18 3.64 -4.63
CA GLY A 134 4.76 4.39 -3.53
C GLY A 134 3.79 4.48 -2.34
N CYS A 135 2.66 5.16 -2.55
CA CYS A 135 1.64 5.38 -1.53
C CYS A 135 0.26 5.60 -2.17
N ASN A 136 -0.74 4.86 -1.68
CA ASN A 136 -2.10 4.94 -2.22
C ASN A 136 -2.81 6.27 -1.89
N VAL A 137 -2.40 6.99 -0.82
CA VAL A 137 -3.00 8.28 -0.46
C VAL A 137 -2.82 9.32 -1.55
N PRO A 138 -1.58 9.70 -1.94
CA PRO A 138 -1.35 10.62 -3.03
C PRO A 138 -1.85 10.08 -4.37
N ALA A 139 -1.86 8.78 -4.55
CA ALA A 139 -2.36 8.14 -5.76
C ALA A 139 -3.88 8.35 -5.91
N CYS A 140 -4.67 8.16 -4.85
CA CYS A 140 -6.11 8.46 -4.85
C CYS A 140 -6.39 9.94 -5.13
N MET A 141 -5.64 10.85 -4.50
CA MET A 141 -5.75 12.28 -4.76
C MET A 141 -5.32 12.64 -6.19
N GLY A 142 -4.35 11.91 -6.75
CA GLY A 142 -3.89 12.04 -8.14
C GLY A 142 -4.95 11.66 -9.17
N CYS A 143 -5.98 10.90 -8.79
CA CYS A 143 -7.08 10.55 -9.69
C CYS A 143 -7.90 11.78 -10.16
N ARG A 144 -7.72 12.93 -9.53
CA ARG A 144 -8.29 14.22 -10.00
C ARG A 144 -7.89 14.59 -11.42
N ILE A 145 -6.80 14.01 -11.94
CA ILE A 145 -6.36 14.24 -13.32
C ILE A 145 -7.33 13.66 -14.36
N MET A 146 -8.22 12.73 -13.95
CA MET A 146 -9.23 12.14 -14.82
C MET A 146 -10.36 13.16 -15.10
N GLU A 147 -10.88 13.14 -16.31
CA GLU A 147 -11.85 14.13 -16.79
C GLU A 147 -13.26 13.85 -16.32
N THR A 148 -13.65 12.57 -16.22
CA THR A 148 -14.99 12.16 -15.80
C THR A 148 -15.01 11.62 -14.38
N GLU A 149 -16.13 11.78 -13.66
CA GLU A 149 -16.32 11.20 -12.32
C GLU A 149 -16.22 9.67 -12.34
N ARG A 150 -16.69 9.04 -13.41
CA ARG A 150 -16.61 7.59 -13.62
C ARG A 150 -15.17 7.12 -13.69
N GLU A 151 -14.35 7.72 -14.57
CA GLU A 151 -12.95 7.36 -14.72
C GLU A 151 -12.15 7.67 -13.45
N ARG A 152 -12.46 8.78 -12.81
CA ARG A 152 -11.85 9.18 -11.54
C ARG A 152 -12.10 8.12 -10.47
N PHE A 153 -13.34 7.65 -10.34
CA PHE A 153 -13.69 6.62 -9.37
C PHE A 153 -13.09 5.26 -9.74
N LEU A 154 -13.13 4.87 -11.04
CA LEU A 154 -12.52 3.64 -11.52
C LEU A 154 -11.00 3.63 -11.27
N ALA A 155 -10.32 4.73 -11.57
CA ALA A 155 -8.90 4.89 -11.29
C ALA A 155 -8.62 4.79 -9.78
N GLY A 156 -9.42 5.45 -8.94
CA GLY A 156 -9.31 5.37 -7.48
C GLY A 156 -9.49 3.96 -6.94
N PHE A 157 -10.47 3.20 -7.45
CA PHE A 157 -10.67 1.81 -7.11
C PHE A 157 -9.47 0.94 -7.50
N VAL A 158 -8.96 1.11 -8.72
CA VAL A 158 -7.82 0.32 -9.22
C VAL A 158 -6.54 0.67 -8.46
N VAL A 159 -6.32 1.95 -8.13
CA VAL A 159 -5.16 2.43 -7.36
C VAL A 159 -5.07 1.78 -5.98
N VAL A 160 -6.20 1.57 -5.31
CA VAL A 160 -6.23 0.96 -3.97
C VAL A 160 -5.74 -0.49 -3.98
N LEU A 161 -5.93 -1.19 -5.09
CA LEU A 161 -5.44 -2.56 -5.27
C LEU A 161 -3.92 -2.61 -5.44
N VAL A 162 -3.29 -1.55 -5.98
CA VAL A 162 -1.83 -1.50 -6.18
C VAL A 162 -1.08 -1.65 -4.86
N PRO A 163 -0.08 -2.55 -4.78
CA PRO A 163 0.69 -2.76 -3.56
C PRO A 163 1.62 -1.58 -3.30
N CYS A 164 1.27 -0.74 -2.33
CA CYS A 164 2.11 0.37 -1.90
C CYS A 164 3.41 -0.10 -1.21
N SER A 165 4.30 0.83 -0.90
CA SER A 165 5.59 0.53 -0.24
C SER A 165 5.42 -0.32 1.03
N ALA A 166 4.45 0.00 1.89
CA ALA A 166 4.19 -0.76 3.12
C ALA A 166 3.75 -2.21 2.85
N ARG A 167 2.93 -2.44 1.81
CA ARG A 167 2.59 -3.80 1.35
C ARG A 167 3.81 -4.52 0.78
N SER A 168 4.65 -3.80 0.02
CA SER A 168 5.89 -4.35 -0.54
C SER A 168 6.87 -4.79 0.54
N VAL A 169 6.96 -4.09 1.66
CA VAL A 169 7.75 -4.52 2.83
C VAL A 169 7.27 -5.88 3.35
N ILE A 170 5.94 -6.10 3.41
CA ILE A 170 5.39 -7.40 3.84
C ILE A 170 5.69 -8.49 2.81
N ILE A 171 5.49 -8.23 1.52
CA ILE A 171 5.74 -9.22 0.44
C ILE A 171 7.21 -9.63 0.43
N LEU A 172 8.13 -8.66 0.44
CA LEU A 172 9.56 -8.94 0.38
C LEU A 172 10.13 -9.40 1.71
N GLY A 173 9.69 -8.82 2.83
CA GLY A 173 10.18 -9.13 4.18
C GLY A 173 9.72 -10.49 4.70
N LEU A 174 8.52 -10.95 4.34
CA LEU A 174 8.02 -12.25 4.74
C LEU A 174 8.26 -13.29 3.64
N VAL A 175 7.63 -13.15 2.49
CA VAL A 175 7.72 -14.16 1.42
C VAL A 175 9.07 -14.11 0.71
N GLY A 176 9.57 -12.92 0.37
CA GLY A 176 10.85 -12.78 -0.33
C GLY A 176 12.04 -13.30 0.48
N ARG A 177 12.03 -13.06 1.79
CA ARG A 177 13.11 -13.48 2.69
C ARG A 177 13.07 -14.98 3.03
N TYR A 178 11.89 -15.54 3.32
CA TYR A 178 11.74 -16.90 3.84
C TYR A 178 11.42 -17.93 2.77
N LEU A 179 10.69 -17.58 1.72
CA LEU A 179 10.29 -18.49 0.64
C LEU A 179 11.04 -18.26 -0.67
N GLY A 180 11.74 -17.12 -0.76
CA GLY A 180 12.53 -16.75 -1.93
C GLY A 180 11.87 -15.71 -2.83
N LEU A 181 12.73 -14.96 -3.51
CA LEU A 181 12.34 -13.83 -4.36
C LEU A 181 11.39 -14.23 -5.51
N HIS A 182 11.52 -15.45 -6.03
CA HIS A 182 10.68 -15.96 -7.13
C HIS A 182 9.20 -16.07 -6.70
N ILE A 183 8.91 -16.49 -5.47
CA ILE A 183 7.53 -16.55 -4.94
C ILE A 183 7.00 -15.14 -4.69
N ALA A 184 7.82 -14.24 -4.16
CA ALA A 184 7.44 -12.83 -4.00
C ALA A 184 7.10 -12.18 -5.35
N LEU A 185 7.90 -12.41 -6.40
CA LEU A 185 7.62 -11.94 -7.74
C LEU A 185 6.32 -12.54 -8.32
N THR A 186 6.04 -13.81 -8.03
CA THR A 186 4.78 -14.44 -8.43
C THR A 186 3.57 -13.75 -7.79
N LEU A 187 3.68 -13.32 -6.52
CA LEU A 187 2.63 -12.54 -5.86
C LEU A 187 2.44 -11.17 -6.53
N TYR A 188 3.51 -10.48 -6.93
CA TYR A 188 3.37 -9.22 -7.70
C TYR A 188 2.71 -9.43 -9.07
N VAL A 189 3.07 -10.50 -9.77
CA VAL A 189 2.43 -10.84 -11.06
C VAL A 189 0.95 -11.18 -10.85
N PHE A 190 0.64 -11.95 -9.81
CA PHE A 190 -0.75 -12.24 -9.43
C PHE A 190 -1.55 -10.97 -9.16
N ASP A 191 -0.96 -10.02 -8.41
CA ASP A 191 -1.58 -8.74 -8.10
C ASP A 191 -1.84 -7.90 -9.37
N LEU A 192 -0.88 -7.83 -10.28
CA LEU A 192 -1.06 -7.16 -11.57
C LEU A 192 -2.21 -7.77 -12.38
N VAL A 193 -2.33 -9.10 -12.40
CA VAL A 193 -3.45 -9.79 -13.05
C VAL A 193 -4.76 -9.46 -12.35
N LEU A 194 -4.77 -9.44 -11.03
CA LEU A 194 -5.94 -9.10 -10.22
C LEU A 194 -6.41 -7.67 -10.49
N ILE A 195 -5.50 -6.70 -10.48
CA ILE A 195 -5.77 -5.30 -10.83
C ILE A 195 -6.42 -5.21 -12.21
N PHE A 196 -5.89 -5.95 -13.18
CA PHE A 196 -6.39 -5.95 -14.54
C PHE A 196 -7.79 -6.55 -14.64
N VAL A 197 -8.03 -7.69 -13.99
CA VAL A 197 -9.33 -8.39 -13.99
C VAL A 197 -10.38 -7.55 -13.27
N LEU A 198 -10.06 -7.05 -12.07
CA LEU A 198 -11.01 -6.25 -11.28
C LEU A 198 -11.28 -4.89 -11.93
N GLY A 199 -10.26 -4.24 -12.48
CA GLY A 199 -10.43 -3.02 -13.26
C GLY A 199 -11.39 -3.23 -14.45
N ARG A 200 -11.25 -4.36 -15.16
CA ARG A 200 -12.13 -4.72 -16.27
C ARG A 200 -13.57 -5.01 -15.83
N ILE A 201 -13.73 -5.66 -14.69
CA ILE A 201 -15.06 -5.93 -14.09
C ILE A 201 -15.70 -4.61 -13.66
N ALA A 202 -14.98 -3.78 -12.93
CA ALA A 202 -15.46 -2.49 -12.47
C ALA A 202 -15.86 -1.57 -13.65
N TYR A 203 -15.06 -1.58 -14.72
CA TYR A 203 -15.38 -0.86 -15.95
C TYR A 203 -16.72 -1.28 -16.56
N ARG A 204 -17.03 -2.57 -16.57
CA ARG A 204 -18.31 -3.10 -17.10
C ARG A 204 -19.51 -2.78 -16.20
N LEU A 205 -19.29 -2.69 -14.89
CA LEU A 205 -20.33 -2.42 -13.90
C LEU A 205 -20.67 -0.93 -13.79
N LEU A 206 -19.71 -0.04 -14.08
CA LEU A 206 -19.91 1.40 -14.00
C LEU A 206 -20.48 1.94 -15.31
N PRO A 207 -21.68 2.56 -15.30
CA PRO A 207 -22.30 3.14 -16.50
C PRO A 207 -21.51 4.38 -17.01
N GLY A 208 -21.48 4.59 -18.31
CA GLY A 208 -20.85 5.72 -18.97
C GLY A 208 -19.96 5.33 -20.15
N GLU A 209 -19.74 6.26 -21.07
CA GLU A 209 -18.88 6.07 -22.24
C GLU A 209 -17.47 6.59 -21.97
N PRO A 210 -16.43 5.93 -22.51
CA PRO A 210 -15.07 6.44 -22.46
C PRO A 210 -14.92 7.66 -23.37
N ILE A 211 -14.28 8.71 -22.88
CA ILE A 211 -13.93 9.89 -23.68
C ILE A 211 -12.55 9.65 -24.28
N GLY A 212 -12.36 9.98 -25.57
CA GLY A 212 -11.07 9.81 -26.23
C GLY A 212 -9.99 10.73 -25.61
N LEU A 213 -8.79 10.17 -25.42
CA LEU A 213 -7.66 10.91 -24.88
C LEU A 213 -7.08 11.89 -25.90
N ILE A 214 -7.15 13.19 -25.58
CA ILE A 214 -6.34 14.22 -26.24
C ILE A 214 -5.24 14.59 -25.23
N MET A 215 -4.00 14.22 -25.52
CA MET A 215 -2.87 14.54 -24.65
C MET A 215 -1.78 15.23 -25.45
N GLU A 216 -1.48 16.46 -25.05
CA GLU A 216 -0.35 17.20 -25.58
C GLU A 216 0.95 16.61 -25.01
N MET A 217 1.94 16.42 -25.88
CA MET A 217 3.29 15.99 -25.49
C MET A 217 4.20 17.22 -25.41
N PRO A 218 4.42 17.79 -24.22
CA PRO A 218 5.31 18.92 -24.08
C PRO A 218 6.75 18.51 -24.44
N PRO A 219 7.58 19.45 -24.96
CA PRO A 219 8.99 19.19 -25.18
C PRO A 219 9.70 18.85 -23.87
N TYR A 220 10.81 18.11 -23.93
CA TYR A 220 11.65 17.89 -22.75
C TYR A 220 12.24 19.22 -22.30
N ARG A 221 12.26 19.42 -20.99
CA ARG A 221 12.90 20.59 -20.38
C ARG A 221 13.61 20.19 -19.09
N VAL A 222 14.60 21.00 -18.72
CA VAL A 222 15.27 20.84 -17.42
C VAL A 222 14.31 21.23 -16.31
N PRO A 223 14.05 20.37 -15.32
CA PRO A 223 13.13 20.65 -14.22
C PRO A 223 13.56 21.90 -13.45
N SER A 224 12.62 22.79 -13.16
CA SER A 224 12.87 23.97 -12.35
C SER A 224 12.84 23.63 -10.86
N PRO A 225 13.93 23.82 -10.09
CA PRO A 225 13.98 23.50 -8.66
C PRO A 225 12.87 24.20 -7.85
N SER A 226 12.59 25.45 -8.18
CA SER A 226 11.55 26.25 -7.52
C SER A 226 10.16 25.63 -7.74
N LEU A 227 9.85 25.20 -8.96
CA LEU A 227 8.57 24.58 -9.29
C LEU A 227 8.44 23.19 -8.64
N VAL A 228 9.53 22.40 -8.64
CA VAL A 228 9.59 21.09 -7.99
C VAL A 228 9.30 21.23 -6.49
N LEU A 229 9.99 22.15 -5.79
CA LEU A 229 9.78 22.39 -4.36
C LEU A 229 8.36 22.88 -4.06
N LYS A 230 7.82 23.79 -4.88
CA LYS A 230 6.46 24.30 -4.70
C LYS A 230 5.41 23.20 -4.88
N LYS A 231 5.52 22.38 -5.92
CA LYS A 231 4.62 21.23 -6.14
C LYS A 231 4.71 20.20 -5.00
N THR A 232 5.93 19.89 -4.56
CA THR A 232 6.17 18.99 -3.44
C THR A 232 5.53 19.51 -2.16
N TRP A 233 5.72 20.80 -1.85
CA TRP A 233 5.14 21.40 -0.65
C TRP A 233 3.63 21.37 -0.64
N VAL A 234 2.98 21.74 -1.75
CA VAL A 234 1.52 21.72 -1.85
C VAL A 234 0.98 20.31 -1.60
N ARG A 235 1.56 19.27 -2.23
CA ARG A 235 1.14 17.89 -2.08
C ARG A 235 1.42 17.34 -0.67
N THR A 236 2.56 17.68 -0.08
CA THR A 236 2.90 17.29 1.30
C THR A 236 1.96 17.96 2.29
N LYS A 237 1.62 19.22 2.07
CA LYS A 237 0.64 19.95 2.90
C LYS A 237 -0.73 19.27 2.88
N ASP A 238 -1.23 18.89 1.71
CA ASP A 238 -2.51 18.19 1.59
C ASP A 238 -2.50 16.85 2.37
N PHE A 239 -1.38 16.11 2.31
CA PHE A 239 -1.21 14.91 3.12
C PHE A 239 -1.26 15.20 4.63
N ILE A 240 -0.54 16.23 5.10
CA ILE A 240 -0.49 16.59 6.52
C ILE A 240 -1.89 16.98 7.02
N TYR A 241 -2.66 17.74 6.25
CA TYR A 241 -3.98 18.20 6.68
C TYR A 241 -5.08 17.14 6.60
N VAL A 242 -4.96 16.16 5.71
CA VAL A 242 -6.00 15.15 5.49
C VAL A 242 -5.64 13.83 6.18
N ALA A 243 -4.43 13.30 5.95
CA ALA A 243 -4.07 11.96 6.40
C ALA A 243 -3.57 11.94 7.85
N LEU A 244 -2.75 12.90 8.27
CA LEU A 244 -2.16 12.91 9.61
C LEU A 244 -3.21 12.96 10.73
N PRO A 245 -4.23 13.84 10.72
CA PRO A 245 -5.26 13.86 11.75
C PRO A 245 -6.02 12.53 11.87
N LEU A 246 -6.24 11.84 10.73
CA LEU A 246 -6.90 10.54 10.72
C LEU A 246 -6.02 9.41 11.24
N ILE A 247 -4.72 9.44 10.96
CA ILE A 247 -3.76 8.50 11.56
C ILE A 247 -3.77 8.68 13.08
N VAL A 248 -3.71 9.91 13.56
CA VAL A 248 -3.71 10.22 15.01
C VAL A 248 -5.02 9.79 15.67
N THR A 249 -6.18 10.17 15.11
CA THR A 249 -7.48 9.79 15.67
C THR A 249 -7.71 8.29 15.64
N GLY A 250 -7.27 7.61 14.55
CA GLY A 250 -7.31 6.16 14.45
C GLY A 250 -6.42 5.47 15.47
N SER A 251 -5.20 5.99 15.70
CA SER A 251 -4.27 5.47 16.71
C SER A 251 -4.83 5.62 18.12
N ILE A 252 -5.45 6.76 18.44
CA ILE A 252 -6.14 6.99 19.73
C ILE A 252 -7.27 5.99 19.90
N GLY A 253 -8.13 5.82 18.88
CA GLY A 253 -9.25 4.90 18.93
C GLY A 253 -8.82 3.46 19.16
N LEU A 254 -7.77 3.02 18.46
CA LEU A 254 -7.24 1.67 18.62
C LEU A 254 -6.57 1.47 19.97
N GLN A 255 -5.78 2.43 20.44
CA GLN A 255 -5.19 2.38 21.78
C GLN A 255 -6.27 2.32 22.87
N PHE A 256 -7.35 3.07 22.72
CA PHE A 256 -8.50 2.99 23.63
C PHE A 256 -9.13 1.59 23.64
N LEU A 257 -9.34 0.97 22.47
CA LEU A 257 -9.86 -0.40 22.36
C LEU A 257 -8.93 -1.43 23.01
N THR A 258 -7.62 -1.23 22.87
CA THR A 258 -6.61 -2.12 23.47
C THR A 258 -6.58 -1.97 24.99
N SER A 259 -6.45 -0.73 25.49
CA SER A 259 -6.38 -0.46 26.94
C SER A 259 -7.68 -0.76 27.67
N SER A 260 -8.84 -0.69 26.98
CA SER A 260 -10.14 -1.12 27.53
C SER A 260 -10.37 -2.64 27.50
N GLY A 261 -9.47 -3.41 26.85
CA GLY A 261 -9.61 -4.84 26.68
C GLY A 261 -10.64 -5.29 25.63
N LEU A 262 -11.29 -4.35 24.96
CA LEU A 262 -12.31 -4.63 23.93
C LEU A 262 -11.73 -5.27 22.67
N ILE A 263 -10.41 -5.22 22.48
CA ILE A 263 -9.72 -5.84 21.33
C ILE A 263 -9.85 -7.36 21.35
N TRP A 264 -9.82 -7.98 22.54
CA TRP A 264 -9.83 -9.44 22.67
C TRP A 264 -11.16 -10.07 22.22
N PRO A 265 -12.34 -9.62 22.65
CA PRO A 265 -13.61 -10.11 22.11
C PRO A 265 -13.75 -9.95 20.59
N ILE A 266 -13.17 -8.88 20.02
CA ILE A 266 -13.17 -8.67 18.58
C ILE A 266 -12.26 -9.71 17.89
N ALA A 267 -11.08 -9.98 18.44
CA ALA A 267 -10.17 -11.00 17.94
C ALA A 267 -10.81 -12.40 18.00
N ASP A 268 -11.48 -12.74 19.11
CA ASP A 268 -12.20 -14.00 19.29
C ASP A 268 -13.35 -14.16 18.28
N LEU A 269 -14.08 -13.08 18.00
CA LEU A 269 -15.13 -13.08 16.97
C LEU A 269 -14.57 -13.34 15.57
N MET A 270 -13.34 -12.90 15.29
CA MET A 270 -12.67 -13.11 14.00
C MET A 270 -11.99 -14.49 13.91
N GLU A 271 -11.82 -15.22 15.00
CA GLU A 271 -11.11 -16.50 15.03
C GLU A 271 -11.64 -17.53 14.01
N PRO A 272 -12.95 -17.78 13.87
CA PRO A 272 -13.47 -18.73 12.88
C PRO A 272 -13.13 -18.32 11.43
N LEU A 273 -12.99 -17.03 11.18
CA LEU A 273 -12.58 -16.51 9.88
C LEU A 273 -11.07 -16.71 9.66
N ILE A 274 -10.26 -16.39 10.66
CA ILE A 274 -8.80 -16.39 10.58
C ILE A 274 -8.27 -17.82 10.59
N SER A 275 -8.63 -18.63 11.57
CA SER A 275 -8.16 -20.01 11.68
C SER A 275 -8.98 -20.98 10.81
N GLY A 276 -10.29 -20.82 10.76
CA GLY A 276 -11.18 -21.72 10.03
C GLY A 276 -11.17 -21.50 8.52
N TRP A 277 -11.27 -20.26 8.06
CA TRP A 277 -11.35 -19.96 6.63
C TRP A 277 -9.98 -19.67 6.00
N LEU A 278 -9.16 -18.83 6.61
CA LEU A 278 -7.85 -18.44 6.10
C LEU A 278 -6.74 -19.41 6.48
N GLY A 279 -6.95 -20.29 7.48
CA GLY A 279 -5.96 -21.25 7.96
C GLY A 279 -4.77 -20.60 8.65
N LEU A 280 -4.89 -19.36 9.10
CA LEU A 280 -3.86 -18.62 9.80
C LEU A 280 -3.92 -18.91 11.32
N PRO A 281 -2.82 -18.79 12.06
CA PRO A 281 -2.88 -18.84 13.52
C PRO A 281 -3.82 -17.78 14.07
N SER A 282 -4.59 -18.08 15.14
CA SER A 282 -5.50 -17.12 15.79
C SER A 282 -4.80 -15.83 16.19
N LEU A 283 -3.52 -15.93 16.58
CA LEU A 283 -2.64 -14.80 16.89
C LEU A 283 -2.54 -13.76 15.76
N SER A 284 -2.76 -14.17 14.49
CA SER A 284 -2.70 -13.26 13.32
C SER A 284 -3.85 -12.27 13.24
N GLY A 285 -4.93 -12.47 14.02
CA GLY A 285 -6.11 -11.61 14.00
C GLY A 285 -5.82 -10.19 14.46
N ILE A 286 -5.12 -10.06 15.57
CA ILE A 286 -4.76 -8.76 16.14
C ILE A 286 -3.86 -7.96 15.19
N PRO A 287 -2.74 -8.50 14.67
CA PRO A 287 -1.93 -7.83 13.65
C PRO A 287 -2.71 -7.38 12.42
N LEU A 288 -3.68 -8.14 11.95
CA LEU A 288 -4.51 -7.76 10.82
C LEU A 288 -5.42 -6.56 11.15
N ILE A 289 -5.96 -6.47 12.35
CA ILE A 289 -6.73 -5.30 12.81
C ILE A 289 -5.84 -4.05 12.86
N PHE A 290 -4.67 -4.15 13.47
CA PHE A 290 -3.70 -3.04 13.56
C PHE A 290 -3.14 -2.63 12.21
N GLY A 291 -3.01 -3.56 11.27
CA GLY A 291 -2.58 -3.30 9.91
C GLY A 291 -3.52 -2.39 9.10
N VAL A 292 -4.74 -2.12 9.59
CA VAL A 292 -5.62 -1.08 9.02
C VAL A 292 -5.08 0.31 9.27
N LEU A 293 -4.42 0.55 10.40
CA LEU A 293 -3.77 1.82 10.69
C LEU A 293 -2.46 1.96 9.93
N ARG A 294 -1.60 0.97 10.09
CA ARG A 294 -0.24 0.92 9.52
C ARG A 294 0.08 -0.52 9.11
N LYS A 295 0.17 -0.76 7.82
CA LYS A 295 0.36 -2.12 7.30
C LYS A 295 1.68 -2.77 7.73
N GLU A 296 2.74 -2.01 7.84
CA GLU A 296 4.05 -2.50 8.28
C GLU A 296 4.04 -3.01 9.73
N LEU A 297 3.16 -2.47 10.60
CA LEU A 297 3.00 -2.97 11.96
C LEU A 297 2.49 -4.41 12.01
N THR A 298 1.84 -4.87 10.98
CA THR A 298 1.30 -6.23 10.91
C THR A 298 2.37 -7.30 11.16
N LEU A 299 3.56 -7.15 10.59
CA LEU A 299 4.67 -8.09 10.81
C LEU A 299 5.32 -7.89 12.18
N ILE A 300 5.51 -6.65 12.60
CA ILE A 300 6.14 -6.32 13.89
C ILE A 300 5.30 -6.88 15.03
N LEU A 301 4.00 -6.62 15.03
CA LEU A 301 3.08 -7.12 16.05
C LEU A 301 2.94 -8.64 16.01
N LEU A 302 2.98 -9.25 14.83
CA LEU A 302 2.97 -10.71 14.74
C LEU A 302 4.20 -11.34 15.40
N ALA A 303 5.38 -10.75 15.19
CA ALA A 303 6.62 -11.20 15.82
C ALA A 303 6.61 -10.95 17.34
N GLU A 304 6.12 -9.79 17.78
CA GLU A 304 6.04 -9.41 19.19
C GLU A 304 5.08 -10.32 19.97
N LEU A 305 3.88 -10.53 19.45
CA LEU A 305 2.88 -11.42 20.09
C LEU A 305 3.32 -12.88 20.11
N ALA A 306 4.10 -13.32 19.12
CA ALA A 306 4.65 -14.66 19.08
C ALA A 306 5.93 -14.83 19.94
N GLY A 307 6.52 -13.72 20.43
CA GLY A 307 7.75 -13.73 21.22
C GLY A 307 8.99 -14.17 20.44
N THR A 308 8.94 -14.14 19.10
CA THR A 308 10.05 -14.53 18.23
C THR A 308 10.08 -13.70 16.95
N THR A 309 11.28 -13.40 16.47
CA THR A 309 11.51 -12.71 15.20
C THR A 309 11.60 -13.68 14.01
N SER A 310 11.61 -15.01 14.27
CA SER A 310 11.69 -16.02 13.23
C SER A 310 10.30 -16.46 12.78
N PHE A 311 9.82 -15.91 11.68
CA PHE A 311 8.48 -16.19 11.16
C PHE A 311 8.27 -17.66 10.76
N GLU A 312 9.32 -18.43 10.52
CA GLU A 312 9.25 -19.88 10.26
C GLU A 312 8.70 -20.68 11.45
N GLN A 313 8.85 -20.15 12.68
CA GLN A 313 8.30 -20.76 13.88
C GLN A 313 6.83 -20.41 14.13
N ILE A 314 6.37 -19.33 13.51
CA ILE A 314 5.01 -18.78 13.69
C ILE A 314 4.08 -19.26 12.57
N LEU A 315 4.57 -19.24 11.33
CA LEU A 315 3.80 -19.48 10.12
C LEU A 315 4.42 -20.58 9.27
N THR A 316 3.60 -21.50 8.80
CA THR A 316 4.01 -22.43 7.74
C THR A 316 4.19 -21.69 6.40
N PRO A 317 4.94 -22.27 5.44
CA PRO A 317 5.10 -21.64 4.12
C PRO A 317 3.78 -21.27 3.44
N ILE A 318 2.75 -22.10 3.53
CA ILE A 318 1.40 -21.81 3.01
C ILE A 318 0.80 -20.61 3.74
N GLN A 319 0.90 -20.59 5.06
CA GLN A 319 0.38 -19.49 5.88
C GLN A 319 1.09 -18.17 5.61
N MET A 320 2.39 -18.19 5.33
CA MET A 320 3.14 -17.00 4.92
C MET A 320 2.60 -16.41 3.62
N ILE A 321 2.32 -17.26 2.63
CA ILE A 321 1.74 -16.82 1.34
C ILE A 321 0.33 -16.27 1.55
N VAL A 322 -0.52 -16.99 2.29
CA VAL A 322 -1.90 -16.57 2.57
C VAL A 322 -1.96 -15.27 3.36
N PHE A 323 -1.14 -15.14 4.40
CA PHE A 323 -1.04 -13.91 5.20
C PHE A 323 -0.62 -12.72 4.35
N THR A 324 0.40 -12.91 3.49
CA THR A 324 0.87 -11.88 2.57
C THR A 324 -0.21 -11.53 1.54
N LEU A 325 -0.89 -12.52 0.97
CA LEU A 325 -1.98 -12.31 0.00
C LEU A 325 -3.12 -11.52 0.64
N VAL A 326 -3.55 -11.89 1.83
CA VAL A 326 -4.58 -11.17 2.58
C VAL A 326 -4.14 -9.73 2.86
N THR A 327 -2.95 -9.52 3.41
CA THR A 327 -2.44 -8.18 3.73
C THR A 327 -2.20 -7.32 2.51
N MET A 328 -1.93 -7.93 1.36
CA MET A 328 -1.78 -7.25 0.08
C MET A 328 -3.11 -6.68 -0.43
N ILE A 329 -4.20 -7.41 -0.29
CA ILE A 329 -5.50 -7.07 -0.90
C ILE A 329 -6.42 -6.36 0.09
N TYR A 330 -6.43 -6.79 1.39
CA TYR A 330 -7.43 -6.32 2.35
C TYR A 330 -7.34 -4.80 2.57
N ILE A 331 -8.27 -4.29 3.33
CA ILE A 331 -8.53 -2.86 3.62
C ILE A 331 -7.33 -1.95 3.34
N PRO A 332 -7.48 -0.90 2.53
CA PRO A 332 -6.46 0.15 2.45
C PRO A 332 -6.24 0.77 3.83
N CYS A 333 -5.07 1.34 4.08
CA CYS A 333 -4.82 2.02 5.36
C CYS A 333 -5.83 3.14 5.61
N ILE A 334 -6.06 3.48 6.88
CA ILE A 334 -7.04 4.50 7.28
C ILE A 334 -6.84 5.83 6.53
N ALA A 335 -5.59 6.20 6.25
CA ALA A 335 -5.26 7.40 5.48
C ALA A 335 -5.75 7.30 4.02
N THR A 336 -5.70 6.11 3.42
CA THR A 336 -6.23 5.89 2.05
C THR A 336 -7.76 5.91 2.04
N ILE A 337 -8.40 5.34 3.07
CA ILE A 337 -9.87 5.41 3.23
C ILE A 337 -10.30 6.88 3.36
N ALA A 338 -9.56 7.67 4.11
CA ALA A 338 -9.79 9.10 4.23
C ALA A 338 -9.66 9.85 2.91
N ALA A 339 -8.59 9.56 2.16
CA ALA A 339 -8.39 10.14 0.84
C ALA A 339 -9.54 9.78 -0.11
N LEU A 340 -9.96 8.50 -0.13
CA LEU A 340 -11.12 8.06 -0.89
C LEU A 340 -12.41 8.77 -0.45
N GLY A 341 -12.62 8.91 0.87
CA GLY A 341 -13.78 9.59 1.43
C GLY A 341 -13.83 11.06 1.03
N HIS A 342 -12.68 11.72 1.03
CA HIS A 342 -12.54 13.12 0.61
C HIS A 342 -12.75 13.29 -0.90
N GLU A 343 -12.23 12.38 -1.73
CA GLU A 343 -12.29 12.49 -3.19
C GLU A 343 -13.63 12.02 -3.79
N PHE A 344 -14.19 10.94 -3.24
CA PHE A 344 -15.33 10.25 -3.85
C PHE A 344 -16.57 10.20 -2.95
N GLY A 345 -16.45 10.65 -1.72
CA GLY A 345 -17.48 10.56 -0.68
C GLY A 345 -17.42 9.27 0.14
N TRP A 346 -17.80 9.37 1.41
CA TRP A 346 -17.66 8.30 2.40
C TRP A 346 -18.43 7.01 2.07
N LYS A 347 -19.58 7.11 1.37
CA LYS A 347 -20.34 5.92 0.93
C LYS A 347 -19.56 5.09 -0.08
N LYS A 348 -18.92 5.75 -1.06
CA LYS A 348 -18.10 5.05 -2.07
C LYS A 348 -16.82 4.51 -1.44
N ALA A 349 -16.17 5.26 -0.53
CA ALA A 349 -14.99 4.80 0.20
C ALA A 349 -15.28 3.56 1.05
N ALA A 350 -16.40 3.54 1.78
CA ALA A 350 -16.84 2.37 2.54
C ALA A 350 -17.14 1.16 1.62
N GLY A 351 -17.74 1.42 0.46
CA GLY A 351 -17.99 0.37 -0.54
C GLY A 351 -16.71 -0.26 -1.07
N VAL A 352 -15.69 0.54 -1.39
CA VAL A 352 -14.36 0.06 -1.82
C VAL A 352 -13.71 -0.75 -0.70
N ALA A 353 -13.69 -0.23 0.52
CA ALA A 353 -13.11 -0.95 1.67
C ALA A 353 -13.80 -2.29 1.93
N ALA A 354 -15.13 -2.34 1.85
CA ALA A 354 -15.89 -3.59 2.00
C ALA A 354 -15.60 -4.58 0.88
N ALA A 355 -15.46 -4.10 -0.36
CA ALA A 355 -15.10 -4.94 -1.51
C ALA A 355 -13.69 -5.54 -1.33
N ASP A 356 -12.71 -4.73 -0.90
CA ASP A 356 -11.33 -5.19 -0.67
C ASP A 356 -11.25 -6.23 0.45
N ILE A 357 -11.99 -6.01 1.57
CA ILE A 357 -12.08 -7.00 2.66
C ILE A 357 -12.66 -8.32 2.15
N SER A 358 -13.80 -8.25 1.46
CA SER A 358 -14.49 -9.43 0.96
C SER A 358 -13.61 -10.21 -0.03
N LEU A 359 -12.91 -9.49 -0.91
CA LEU A 359 -11.99 -10.05 -1.88
C LEU A 359 -10.78 -10.72 -1.20
N ALA A 360 -10.17 -10.07 -0.21
CA ALA A 360 -9.04 -10.60 0.53
C ALA A 360 -9.39 -11.89 1.28
N ILE A 361 -10.56 -11.91 1.94
CA ILE A 361 -11.07 -13.08 2.63
C ILE A 361 -11.32 -14.22 1.63
N LEU A 362 -11.99 -13.93 0.53
CA LEU A 362 -12.35 -14.92 -0.49
C LEU A 362 -11.09 -15.51 -1.14
N LEU A 363 -10.18 -14.66 -1.62
CA LEU A 363 -8.96 -15.11 -2.29
C LEU A 363 -7.99 -15.77 -1.32
N GLY A 364 -7.85 -15.27 -0.08
CA GLY A 364 -7.03 -15.88 0.95
C GLY A 364 -7.49 -17.28 1.31
N GLY A 365 -8.82 -17.46 1.52
CA GLY A 365 -9.39 -18.78 1.82
C GLY A 365 -9.31 -19.77 0.66
N ILE A 366 -9.49 -19.32 -0.58
CA ILE A 366 -9.31 -20.15 -1.78
C ILE A 366 -7.84 -20.55 -1.92
N ALA A 367 -6.90 -19.60 -1.77
CA ALA A 367 -5.48 -19.86 -1.87
C ALA A 367 -5.02 -20.89 -0.81
N TYR A 368 -5.49 -20.73 0.43
CA TYR A 368 -5.18 -21.70 1.50
C TYR A 368 -5.61 -23.12 1.12
N ARG A 369 -6.86 -23.30 0.68
CA ARG A 369 -7.40 -24.62 0.34
C ARG A 369 -6.76 -25.23 -0.90
N THR A 370 -6.53 -24.44 -1.93
CA THR A 370 -5.89 -24.94 -3.16
C THR A 370 -4.45 -25.38 -2.89
N MET A 371 -3.69 -24.64 -2.09
CA MET A 371 -2.34 -25.01 -1.70
C MET A 371 -2.31 -26.23 -0.76
N LEU A 372 -3.27 -26.36 0.14
CA LEU A 372 -3.39 -27.52 1.02
C LEU A 372 -3.67 -28.79 0.21
N ILE A 373 -4.60 -28.73 -0.76
CA ILE A 373 -4.93 -29.85 -1.65
C ILE A 373 -3.71 -30.22 -2.51
N SER A 374 -2.99 -29.25 -3.06
CA SER A 374 -1.79 -29.51 -3.87
C SER A 374 -0.68 -30.18 -3.07
N ASN A 375 -0.43 -29.75 -1.84
CA ASN A 375 0.52 -30.41 -0.93
C ASN A 375 0.10 -31.83 -0.58
N LEU A 376 -1.19 -32.06 -0.35
CA LEU A 376 -1.72 -33.40 -0.08
C LEU A 376 -1.54 -34.32 -1.30
N LEU A 377 -1.76 -33.82 -2.51
CA LEU A 377 -1.56 -34.55 -3.77
C LEU A 377 -0.09 -34.88 -4.02
N VAL A 378 0.82 -33.96 -3.68
CA VAL A 378 2.28 -34.18 -3.81
C VAL A 378 2.73 -35.22 -2.79
N SER A 379 2.27 -35.18 -1.54
CA SER A 379 2.60 -36.16 -0.50
C SER A 379 2.05 -37.54 -0.84
N LEU A 380 0.83 -37.64 -1.39
CA LEU A 380 0.26 -38.91 -1.86
C LEU A 380 1.03 -39.50 -3.06
N ARG A 381 1.52 -38.67 -3.99
CA ARG A 381 2.39 -39.12 -5.08
C ARG A 381 3.72 -39.69 -4.57
N PHE A 382 4.31 -39.10 -3.53
CA PHE A 382 5.55 -39.62 -2.92
C PHE A 382 5.34 -41.01 -2.25
N ILE A 383 4.19 -41.22 -1.64
CA ILE A 383 3.84 -42.52 -1.03
C ILE A 383 3.65 -43.62 -2.11
N TRP A 384 3.03 -43.28 -3.24
CA TRP A 384 2.82 -44.19 -4.37
C TRP A 384 4.08 -44.59 -5.16
N TYR A 385 5.16 -43.77 -5.06
CA TYR A 385 6.44 -44.09 -5.70
C TYR A 385 7.40 -44.91 -4.83
N HIS A 386 7.07 -45.09 -3.55
CA HIS A 386 7.87 -45.84 -2.59
C HIS A 386 7.17 -47.10 -2.04
N THR A 387 5.98 -47.43 -2.52
CA THR A 387 5.31 -48.73 -2.37
C THR A 387 5.30 -49.45 -3.71
#